data_469b0f5acbb21eaea2abc1913e3dc24d
#
_entry.id   469b0f5acbb21eaea2abc1913e3dc24d
#
_cell.length_a   1.000
_cell.length_b   1.000
_cell.length_c   1.000
_cell.angle_alpha   90.00
_cell.angle_beta   90.00
_cell.angle_gamma   90.00
#
_symmetry.space_group_name_H-M   'P 1'
#
loop_
_entity.id
_entity.type
_entity.pdbx_description
1 polymer ?
#
loop_
_entity_poly.entity_id
_entity_poly.type
_entity_poly.pdbx_seq_one_letter_code
_entity_poly.pdbx_strand_id
1 'polypeptide(L)'
;MTPDDIKKENANIAKEYKELLSISYRRLTAADKKLIRKAFDIAVDGHKNQRRKSGEAYVFHPIAVAKIVAAKIGLDATSIASALLHDVVEDSPDYTINDIEQLFGETVARIVNGLTKISSLKKDKNISLQAENFRKMLLTLNDDVRVIIIKIADRLHNMQTIHSLREEKQLKIASETLYIYAPLAHKVGLYNIKTELEDLALKYTEPEVYNSILLKMKESHEEQNQYIEKISEILNTALLKEKIKYTSKAGQNPSFPFEEKCNAKVFLLMKFTINLPSELFTSPV
;
A
#
# COMPACT_ATOMS: atom_id res chain seq x y z
N MET A 1 -30.42 4.74 3.83
CA MET A 1 -30.06 3.71 2.83
C MET A 1 -31.28 2.88 2.52
N THR A 2 -31.55 2.63 1.26
CA THR A 2 -32.63 1.72 0.84
C THR A 2 -32.17 0.25 1.03
N PRO A 3 -33.10 -0.71 1.08
CA PRO A 3 -32.73 -2.14 1.12
C PRO A 3 -31.84 -2.58 -0.04
N ASP A 4 -32.01 -1.99 -1.21
CA ASP A 4 -31.19 -2.26 -2.39
C ASP A 4 -29.75 -1.70 -2.24
N ASP A 5 -29.59 -0.53 -1.62
CA ASP A 5 -28.26 0.03 -1.31
C ASP A 5 -27.49 -0.87 -0.35
N ILE A 6 -28.17 -1.39 0.68
CA ILE A 6 -27.55 -2.32 1.66
C ILE A 6 -27.11 -3.62 0.98
N LYS A 7 -27.96 -4.16 0.10
CA LYS A 7 -27.65 -5.38 -0.65
C LYS A 7 -26.44 -5.18 -1.57
N LYS A 8 -26.37 -4.04 -2.24
CA LYS A 8 -25.24 -3.67 -3.12
C LYS A 8 -23.96 -3.46 -2.32
N GLU A 9 -24.03 -2.80 -1.16
CA GLU A 9 -22.87 -2.60 -0.28
C GLU A 9 -22.34 -3.94 0.23
N ASN A 10 -23.20 -4.85 0.70
CA ASN A 10 -22.79 -6.18 1.15
C ASN A 10 -22.15 -7.01 0.02
N ALA A 11 -22.67 -6.90 -1.20
CA ALA A 11 -22.07 -7.55 -2.36
C ALA A 11 -20.66 -7.00 -2.67
N ASN A 12 -20.45 -5.69 -2.53
CA ASN A 12 -19.16 -5.05 -2.69
C ASN A 12 -18.18 -5.50 -1.58
N ILE A 13 -18.60 -5.54 -0.32
CA ILE A 13 -17.79 -6.04 0.80
C ILE A 13 -17.34 -7.48 0.54
N ALA A 14 -18.25 -8.34 0.09
CA ALA A 14 -17.94 -9.72 -0.26
C ALA A 14 -16.95 -9.83 -1.45
N LYS A 15 -17.07 -8.93 -2.44
CA LYS A 15 -16.12 -8.84 -3.57
C LYS A 15 -14.72 -8.46 -3.09
N GLU A 16 -14.60 -7.43 -2.27
CA GLU A 16 -13.33 -6.97 -1.70
C GLU A 16 -12.63 -8.06 -0.88
N TYR A 17 -13.40 -8.85 -0.11
CA TYR A 17 -12.88 -10.00 0.60
C TYR A 17 -12.34 -11.11 -0.35
N LYS A 18 -13.07 -11.43 -1.42
CA LYS A 18 -12.61 -12.41 -2.41
C LYS A 18 -11.31 -11.94 -3.07
N GLU A 19 -11.23 -10.67 -3.38
CA GLU A 19 -10.02 -10.06 -3.95
C GLU A 19 -8.85 -10.17 -2.96
N LEU A 20 -9.04 -9.84 -1.67
CA LEU A 20 -8.01 -10.00 -0.63
C LEU A 20 -7.40 -11.41 -0.64
N LEU A 21 -8.22 -12.45 -0.74
CA LEU A 21 -7.73 -13.83 -0.79
C LEU A 21 -6.97 -14.15 -2.08
N SER A 22 -7.35 -13.54 -3.21
CA SER A 22 -6.73 -13.81 -4.52
C SER A 22 -5.38 -13.11 -4.72
N ILE A 23 -5.21 -11.91 -4.15
CA ILE A 23 -4.00 -11.10 -4.29
C ILE A 23 -2.91 -11.41 -3.26
N SER A 24 -3.18 -12.31 -2.30
CA SER A 24 -2.19 -12.69 -1.30
C SER A 24 -0.94 -13.24 -1.97
N TYR A 25 0.22 -12.61 -1.72
CA TYR A 25 1.51 -13.00 -2.27
C TYR A 25 1.88 -14.45 -1.90
N ARG A 26 1.55 -14.85 -0.66
CA ARG A 26 1.77 -16.21 -0.18
C ARG A 26 0.56 -17.09 -0.48
N ARG A 27 0.83 -18.36 -0.85
CA ARG A 27 -0.24 -19.34 -0.99
C ARG A 27 -0.87 -19.64 0.36
N LEU A 28 -2.13 -19.25 0.54
CA LEU A 28 -2.89 -19.46 1.76
C LEU A 28 -3.35 -20.92 1.88
N THR A 29 -3.10 -21.53 3.02
CA THR A 29 -3.64 -22.85 3.39
C THR A 29 -5.14 -22.75 3.72
N ALA A 30 -5.81 -23.90 3.89
CA ALA A 30 -7.21 -23.91 4.34
C ALA A 30 -7.37 -23.30 5.75
N ALA A 31 -6.38 -23.52 6.63
CA ALA A 31 -6.35 -22.93 7.97
C ALA A 31 -6.20 -21.41 7.91
N ASP A 32 -5.30 -20.90 7.06
CA ASP A 32 -5.11 -19.46 6.86
C ASP A 32 -6.38 -18.77 6.37
N LYS A 33 -7.04 -19.37 5.38
CA LYS A 33 -8.32 -18.85 4.87
C LYS A 33 -9.41 -18.83 5.95
N LYS A 34 -9.45 -19.84 6.81
CA LYS A 34 -10.38 -19.89 7.96
C LYS A 34 -10.09 -18.78 8.98
N LEU A 35 -8.81 -18.55 9.30
CA LEU A 35 -8.36 -17.48 10.18
C LEU A 35 -8.75 -16.10 9.64
N ILE A 36 -8.40 -15.83 8.37
CA ILE A 36 -8.72 -14.56 7.71
C ILE A 36 -10.22 -14.36 7.60
N ARG A 37 -10.99 -15.43 7.30
CA ARG A 37 -12.46 -15.36 7.25
C ARG A 37 -13.05 -14.94 8.58
N LYS A 38 -12.61 -15.59 9.68
CA LYS A 38 -13.07 -15.25 11.02
C LYS A 38 -12.76 -13.80 11.39
N ALA A 39 -11.56 -13.31 11.07
CA ALA A 39 -11.17 -11.92 11.31
C ALA A 39 -12.02 -10.95 10.47
N PHE A 40 -12.29 -11.29 9.21
CA PHE A 40 -13.16 -10.50 8.35
C PHE A 40 -14.60 -10.40 8.90
N ASP A 41 -15.19 -11.52 9.34
CA ASP A 41 -16.55 -11.54 9.88
C ASP A 41 -16.67 -10.66 11.15
N ILE A 42 -15.65 -10.69 12.02
CA ILE A 42 -15.57 -9.81 13.20
C ILE A 42 -15.36 -8.34 12.80
N ALA A 43 -14.52 -8.04 11.81
CA ALA A 43 -14.36 -6.67 11.33
C ALA A 43 -15.65 -6.11 10.73
N VAL A 44 -16.42 -6.92 10.00
CA VAL A 44 -17.73 -6.53 9.47
C VAL A 44 -18.72 -6.25 10.59
N ASP A 45 -18.79 -7.13 11.60
CA ASP A 45 -19.71 -6.96 12.75
C ASP A 45 -19.30 -5.76 13.62
N GLY A 46 -18.01 -5.64 13.97
CA GLY A 46 -17.51 -4.53 14.80
C GLY A 46 -17.69 -3.15 14.19
N HIS A 47 -17.68 -3.05 12.85
CA HIS A 47 -17.85 -1.78 12.15
C HIS A 47 -19.20 -1.61 11.44
N LYS A 48 -20.20 -2.47 11.72
CA LYS A 48 -21.51 -2.48 11.02
C LYS A 48 -22.26 -1.15 11.04
N ASN A 49 -22.08 -0.36 12.10
CA ASN A 49 -22.76 0.93 12.28
C ASN A 49 -21.84 2.13 11.99
N GLN A 50 -20.62 1.90 11.52
CA GLN A 50 -19.64 2.95 11.30
C GLN A 50 -19.49 3.30 9.82
N ARG A 51 -19.29 4.59 9.57
CA ARG A 51 -19.04 5.11 8.22
C ARG A 51 -17.85 6.04 8.22
N ARG A 52 -17.09 6.01 7.12
CA ARG A 52 -16.04 6.98 6.86
C ARG A 52 -16.64 8.34 6.50
N LYS A 53 -15.82 9.39 6.53
CA LYS A 53 -16.24 10.73 6.12
C LYS A 53 -16.62 10.82 4.64
N SER A 54 -16.13 9.90 3.81
CA SER A 54 -16.55 9.70 2.42
C SER A 54 -17.98 9.15 2.28
N GLY A 55 -18.60 8.65 3.39
CA GLY A 55 -19.95 8.05 3.40
C GLY A 55 -19.94 6.53 3.23
N GLU A 56 -18.84 5.90 2.83
CA GLU A 56 -18.73 4.45 2.68
C GLU A 56 -18.70 3.71 4.03
N ALA A 57 -19.06 2.43 4.05
CA ALA A 57 -18.96 1.58 5.23
C ALA A 57 -17.50 1.52 5.72
N TYR A 58 -17.29 1.65 7.04
CA TYR A 58 -15.94 1.70 7.61
C TYR A 58 -15.12 0.44 7.30
N VAL A 59 -15.75 -0.72 7.21
CA VAL A 59 -15.11 -2.02 6.97
C VAL A 59 -14.25 -2.06 5.69
N PHE A 60 -14.50 -1.20 4.71
CA PHE A 60 -13.65 -1.10 3.51
C PHE A 60 -12.21 -0.68 3.87
N HIS A 61 -12.04 0.09 4.96
CA HIS A 61 -10.71 0.49 5.42
C HIS A 61 -9.86 -0.68 5.91
N PRO A 62 -10.26 -1.48 6.92
CA PRO A 62 -9.45 -2.61 7.35
C PRO A 62 -9.24 -3.66 6.25
N ILE A 63 -10.19 -3.83 5.32
CA ILE A 63 -9.97 -4.69 4.15
C ILE A 63 -8.86 -4.14 3.26
N ALA A 64 -8.85 -2.83 2.98
CA ALA A 64 -7.81 -2.19 2.17
C ALA A 64 -6.43 -2.25 2.84
N VAL A 65 -6.36 -2.04 4.16
CA VAL A 65 -5.12 -2.22 4.94
C VAL A 65 -4.64 -3.66 4.86
N ALA A 66 -5.52 -4.64 5.00
CA ALA A 66 -5.19 -6.06 4.86
C ALA A 66 -4.69 -6.41 3.44
N LYS A 67 -5.25 -5.79 2.39
CA LYS A 67 -4.75 -5.94 1.01
C LYS A 67 -3.34 -5.38 0.83
N ILE A 68 -3.02 -4.23 1.43
CA ILE A 68 -1.66 -3.68 1.41
C ILE A 68 -0.69 -4.64 2.09
N VAL A 69 -1.05 -5.16 3.27
CA VAL A 69 -0.26 -6.13 4.02
C VAL A 69 -0.04 -7.43 3.25
N ALA A 70 -1.08 -7.92 2.56
CA ALA A 70 -1.04 -9.17 1.82
C ALA A 70 -0.27 -9.08 0.49
N ALA A 71 -0.51 -8.03 -0.30
CA ALA A 71 -0.03 -7.92 -1.68
C ALA A 71 1.22 -7.04 -1.81
N LYS A 72 1.24 -5.83 -1.20
CA LYS A 72 2.38 -4.92 -1.33
C LYS A 72 3.55 -5.30 -0.41
N ILE A 73 3.25 -5.85 0.79
CA ILE A 73 4.26 -6.20 1.79
C ILE A 73 4.54 -7.70 1.79
N GLY A 74 3.52 -8.54 1.56
CA GLY A 74 3.68 -9.99 1.45
C GLY A 74 3.79 -10.71 2.80
N LEU A 75 3.10 -10.23 3.84
CA LEU A 75 3.07 -10.86 5.16
C LEU A 75 2.15 -12.09 5.21
N ASP A 76 2.20 -12.79 6.35
CA ASP A 76 1.47 -14.03 6.61
C ASP A 76 -0.02 -13.81 6.97
N ALA A 77 -0.77 -14.90 7.08
CA ALA A 77 -2.19 -14.89 7.42
C ALA A 77 -2.48 -14.27 8.80
N THR A 78 -1.57 -14.43 9.76
CA THR A 78 -1.66 -13.82 11.09
C THR A 78 -1.63 -12.31 11.00
N SER A 79 -0.73 -11.76 10.18
CA SER A 79 -0.62 -10.33 9.94
C SER A 79 -1.83 -9.77 9.18
N ILE A 80 -2.35 -10.53 8.19
CA ILE A 80 -3.57 -10.17 7.45
C ILE A 80 -4.78 -10.13 8.39
N ALA A 81 -4.94 -11.15 9.25
CA ALA A 81 -6.00 -11.18 10.26
C ALA A 81 -5.88 -10.02 11.26
N SER A 82 -4.67 -9.72 11.73
CA SER A 82 -4.41 -8.60 12.63
C SER A 82 -4.70 -7.24 11.95
N ALA A 83 -4.43 -7.12 10.64
CA ALA A 83 -4.76 -5.93 9.88
C ALA A 83 -6.28 -5.74 9.71
N LEU A 84 -7.05 -6.81 9.54
CA LEU A 84 -8.52 -6.74 9.54
C LEU A 84 -9.08 -6.31 10.90
N LEU A 85 -8.41 -6.66 11.99
CA LEU A 85 -8.86 -6.41 13.37
C LEU A 85 -8.26 -5.14 14.01
N HIS A 86 -7.43 -4.38 13.29
CA HIS A 86 -6.55 -3.35 13.86
C HIS A 86 -7.29 -2.23 14.62
N ASP A 87 -8.51 -1.89 14.20
CA ASP A 87 -9.34 -0.85 14.83
C ASP A 87 -10.55 -1.43 15.60
N VAL A 88 -10.81 -2.75 15.50
CA VAL A 88 -12.03 -3.37 16.10
C VAL A 88 -12.11 -3.11 17.61
N VAL A 89 -11.01 -3.32 18.34
CA VAL A 89 -10.98 -3.14 19.80
C VAL A 89 -11.03 -1.67 20.21
N GLU A 90 -10.55 -0.75 19.34
CA GLU A 90 -10.59 0.68 19.63
C GLU A 90 -11.98 1.28 19.37
N ASP A 91 -12.63 0.81 18.31
CA ASP A 91 -13.82 1.44 17.74
C ASP A 91 -15.12 0.73 18.10
N SER A 92 -15.08 -0.54 18.55
CA SER A 92 -16.25 -1.31 18.91
C SER A 92 -16.25 -1.67 20.39
N PRO A 93 -17.31 -1.35 21.14
CA PRO A 93 -17.44 -1.76 22.54
C PRO A 93 -17.71 -3.27 22.71
N ASP A 94 -18.07 -3.96 21.62
CA ASP A 94 -18.49 -5.37 21.64
C ASP A 94 -17.29 -6.33 21.71
N TYR A 95 -16.05 -5.84 21.46
CA TYR A 95 -14.85 -6.67 21.39
C TYR A 95 -13.73 -6.11 22.27
N THR A 96 -13.19 -6.96 23.15
CA THR A 96 -12.02 -6.69 23.99
C THR A 96 -10.78 -7.44 23.50
N ILE A 97 -9.60 -7.07 23.98
CA ILE A 97 -8.36 -7.82 23.70
C ILE A 97 -8.46 -9.28 24.16
N ASN A 98 -9.14 -9.56 25.27
CA ASN A 98 -9.36 -10.92 25.77
C ASN A 98 -10.22 -11.73 24.78
N ASP A 99 -11.24 -11.13 24.19
CA ASP A 99 -12.06 -11.80 23.16
C ASP A 99 -11.22 -12.12 21.93
N ILE A 100 -10.36 -11.19 21.50
CA ILE A 100 -9.43 -11.43 20.38
C ILE A 100 -8.46 -12.58 20.72
N GLU A 101 -7.95 -12.64 21.94
CA GLU A 101 -7.06 -13.71 22.38
C GLU A 101 -7.75 -15.09 22.38
N GLN A 102 -8.95 -15.18 22.91
CA GLN A 102 -9.74 -16.42 22.91
C GLN A 102 -10.10 -16.88 21.49
N LEU A 103 -10.37 -15.94 20.60
CA LEU A 103 -10.80 -16.23 19.24
C LEU A 103 -9.65 -16.55 18.27
N PHE A 104 -8.50 -15.90 18.44
CA PHE A 104 -7.39 -15.91 17.46
C PHE A 104 -6.05 -16.34 18.06
N GLY A 105 -5.96 -16.49 19.38
CA GLY A 105 -4.74 -16.83 20.10
C GLY A 105 -3.86 -15.61 20.44
N GLU A 106 -2.87 -15.86 21.29
CA GLU A 106 -1.99 -14.85 21.90
C GLU A 106 -1.29 -13.95 20.86
N THR A 107 -0.83 -14.53 19.74
CA THR A 107 -0.05 -13.78 18.74
C THR A 107 -0.87 -12.67 18.08
N VAL A 108 -2.11 -12.97 17.65
CA VAL A 108 -2.99 -11.96 17.05
C VAL A 108 -3.38 -10.92 18.10
N ALA A 109 -3.74 -11.36 19.31
CA ALA A 109 -4.11 -10.46 20.41
C ALA A 109 -2.97 -9.49 20.76
N ARG A 110 -1.71 -9.96 20.81
CA ARG A 110 -0.53 -9.14 21.06
C ARG A 110 -0.33 -8.08 19.97
N ILE A 111 -0.49 -8.44 18.70
CA ILE A 111 -0.37 -7.49 17.59
C ILE A 111 -1.48 -6.44 17.66
N VAL A 112 -2.75 -6.85 17.81
CA VAL A 112 -3.89 -5.93 17.92
C VAL A 112 -3.76 -5.00 19.13
N ASN A 113 -3.35 -5.51 20.29
CA ASN A 113 -3.09 -4.71 21.48
C ASN A 113 -1.98 -3.65 21.24
N GLY A 114 -0.91 -4.04 20.55
CA GLY A 114 0.15 -3.11 20.14
C GLY A 114 -0.39 -1.98 19.25
N LEU A 115 -1.25 -2.30 18.29
CA LEU A 115 -1.88 -1.32 17.39
C LEU A 115 -2.79 -0.35 18.14
N THR A 116 -3.63 -0.85 19.06
CA THR A 116 -4.52 -0.05 19.92
C THR A 116 -3.73 0.89 20.83
N LYS A 117 -2.63 0.41 21.45
CA LYS A 117 -1.76 1.24 22.30
C LYS A 117 -1.13 2.40 21.52
N ILE A 118 -0.66 2.17 20.29
CA ILE A 118 -0.11 3.23 19.43
C ILE A 118 -1.18 4.27 19.10
N SER A 119 -2.40 3.84 18.81
CA SER A 119 -3.51 4.73 18.50
C SER A 119 -3.94 5.59 19.69
N SER A 120 -3.98 5.03 20.90
CA SER A 120 -4.35 5.76 22.13
C SER A 120 -3.36 6.89 22.47
N LEU A 121 -2.07 6.73 22.13
CA LEU A 121 -1.04 7.75 22.35
C LEU A 121 -1.24 9.02 21.50
N LYS A 122 -2.00 8.95 20.40
CA LYS A 122 -2.32 10.13 19.57
C LYS A 122 -3.34 11.08 20.18
N LYS A 123 -4.02 10.70 21.24
CA LYS A 123 -5.09 11.52 21.86
C LYS A 123 -4.55 12.62 22.79
N ASP A 124 -3.28 12.60 23.17
CA ASP A 124 -2.64 13.62 24.01
C ASP A 124 -2.13 14.83 23.21
N LYS A 125 -2.51 16.05 23.64
CA LYS A 125 -2.46 17.29 22.84
C LYS A 125 -1.15 18.12 22.89
N ASN A 126 -0.02 17.59 23.39
CA ASN A 126 1.21 18.39 23.58
C ASN A 126 2.26 18.21 22.47
N ILE A 127 2.86 19.33 22.04
CA ILE A 127 3.72 19.47 20.85
C ILE A 127 5.10 18.77 20.98
N SER A 128 5.57 18.43 22.17
CA SER A 128 6.76 17.56 22.36
C SER A 128 6.44 16.09 22.02
N LEU A 129 5.21 15.83 21.69
CA LEU A 129 4.58 14.52 21.42
C LEU A 129 5.11 13.81 20.18
N GLN A 130 5.57 14.52 19.16
CA GLN A 130 6.04 13.87 17.91
C GLN A 130 7.31 13.06 18.17
N ALA A 131 8.26 13.59 18.92
CA ALA A 131 9.48 12.90 19.29
C ALA A 131 9.20 11.75 20.29
N GLU A 132 8.26 11.98 21.21
CA GLU A 132 7.87 10.97 22.20
C GLU A 132 7.02 9.85 21.59
N ASN A 133 6.11 10.16 20.68
CA ASN A 133 5.36 9.18 19.90
C ASN A 133 6.30 8.35 19.00
N PHE A 134 7.28 8.99 18.39
CA PHE A 134 8.32 8.28 17.63
C PHE A 134 9.16 7.37 18.52
N ARG A 135 9.52 7.84 19.71
CA ARG A 135 10.26 7.03 20.71
C ARG A 135 9.41 5.87 21.22
N LYS A 136 8.14 6.08 21.54
CA LYS A 136 7.20 5.03 21.96
C LYS A 136 6.95 4.02 20.85
N MET A 137 6.82 4.48 19.62
CA MET A 137 6.71 3.65 18.44
C MET A 137 7.97 2.80 18.20
N LEU A 138 9.16 3.35 18.46
CA LEU A 138 10.42 2.60 18.44
C LEU A 138 10.53 1.59 19.59
N LEU A 139 9.98 1.88 20.75
CA LEU A 139 9.94 0.94 21.89
C LEU A 139 8.99 -0.22 21.63
N THR A 140 7.90 0.00 20.90
CA THR A 140 6.98 -1.06 20.46
C THR A 140 7.60 -1.99 19.40
N LEU A 141 8.64 -1.52 18.67
CA LEU A 141 9.47 -2.35 17.75
C LEU A 141 10.11 -3.55 18.45
N ASN A 142 10.37 -3.46 19.76
CA ASN A 142 10.99 -4.55 20.50
C ASN A 142 10.08 -5.77 20.69
N ASP A 143 8.74 -5.60 20.62
CA ASP A 143 7.81 -6.69 20.89
C ASP A 143 7.41 -7.44 19.61
N ASP A 144 6.98 -6.71 18.55
CA ASP A 144 6.59 -7.33 17.28
C ASP A 144 6.62 -6.30 16.14
N VAL A 145 7.53 -6.47 15.21
CA VAL A 145 7.70 -5.55 14.06
C VAL A 145 6.44 -5.46 13.18
N ARG A 146 5.59 -6.49 13.19
CA ARG A 146 4.33 -6.52 12.42
C ARG A 146 3.37 -5.42 12.83
N VAL A 147 3.38 -5.01 14.09
CA VAL A 147 2.60 -3.87 14.59
C VAL A 147 2.92 -2.60 13.80
N ILE A 148 4.19 -2.32 13.60
CA ILE A 148 4.63 -1.13 12.87
C ILE A 148 4.33 -1.25 11.38
N ILE A 149 4.55 -2.42 10.82
CA ILE A 149 4.28 -2.67 9.40
C ILE A 149 2.79 -2.47 9.10
N ILE A 150 1.89 -3.00 9.94
CA ILE A 150 0.45 -2.80 9.79
C ILE A 150 0.09 -1.31 9.97
N LYS A 151 0.72 -0.61 10.92
CA LYS A 151 0.45 0.83 11.13
C LYS A 151 0.96 1.70 9.97
N ILE A 152 2.02 1.28 9.28
CA ILE A 152 2.47 1.91 8.03
C ILE A 152 1.47 1.65 6.90
N ALA A 153 0.92 0.43 6.80
CA ALA A 153 -0.11 0.10 5.83
C ALA A 153 -1.42 0.88 6.07
N ASP A 154 -1.84 1.03 7.32
CA ASP A 154 -2.95 1.89 7.74
C ASP A 154 -2.71 3.35 7.31
N ARG A 155 -1.52 3.90 7.60
CA ARG A 155 -1.15 5.25 7.18
C ARG A 155 -1.18 5.43 5.68
N LEU A 156 -0.68 4.45 4.92
CA LEU A 156 -0.70 4.49 3.46
C LEU A 156 -2.14 4.57 2.93
N HIS A 157 -3.05 3.71 3.42
CA HIS A 157 -4.44 3.78 3.00
C HIS A 157 -5.12 5.09 3.43
N ASN A 158 -4.82 5.61 4.62
CA ASN A 158 -5.31 6.90 5.07
C ASN A 158 -4.82 8.05 4.17
N MET A 159 -3.58 8.01 3.68
CA MET A 159 -3.05 8.98 2.71
C MET A 159 -3.72 8.87 1.34
N GLN A 160 -4.01 7.66 0.87
CA GLN A 160 -4.72 7.44 -0.41
C GLN A 160 -6.16 7.99 -0.40
N THR A 161 -6.78 8.06 0.78
CA THR A 161 -8.18 8.49 0.96
C THR A 161 -8.31 9.85 1.67
N ILE A 162 -7.23 10.59 1.87
CA ILE A 162 -7.17 11.82 2.67
C ILE A 162 -7.99 12.98 2.09
N HIS A 163 -8.28 12.94 0.79
CA HIS A 163 -9.02 13.99 0.05
C HIS A 163 -10.42 14.26 0.61
N SER A 164 -11.02 13.31 1.33
CA SER A 164 -12.34 13.47 1.99
C SER A 164 -12.28 14.27 3.29
N LEU A 165 -11.11 14.62 3.76
CA LEU A 165 -10.91 15.36 5.01
C LEU A 165 -10.80 16.87 4.75
N ARG A 166 -10.98 17.70 5.82
CA ARG A 166 -10.72 19.14 5.76
C ARG A 166 -9.23 19.42 5.57
N GLU A 167 -8.87 20.50 4.88
CA GLU A 167 -7.50 20.86 4.54
C GLU A 167 -6.53 20.87 5.73
N GLU A 168 -6.93 21.47 6.87
CA GLU A 168 -6.11 21.47 8.09
C GLU A 168 -5.74 20.06 8.57
N LYS A 169 -6.68 19.10 8.44
CA LYS A 169 -6.43 17.70 8.78
C LYS A 169 -5.57 17.00 7.73
N GLN A 170 -5.78 17.33 6.44
CA GLN A 170 -4.95 16.82 5.36
C GLN A 170 -3.49 17.20 5.58
N LEU A 171 -3.22 18.49 5.83
CA LEU A 171 -1.88 19.01 6.06
C LEU A 171 -1.22 18.36 7.29
N LYS A 172 -1.95 18.24 8.40
CA LYS A 172 -1.44 17.58 9.61
C LYS A 172 -1.06 16.13 9.36
N ILE A 173 -1.95 15.34 8.73
CA ILE A 173 -1.72 13.92 8.44
C ILE A 173 -0.57 13.75 7.44
N ALA A 174 -0.49 14.61 6.42
CA ALA A 174 0.58 14.62 5.43
C ALA A 174 1.94 14.93 6.08
N SER A 175 2.01 15.95 6.95
CA SER A 175 3.24 16.28 7.69
C SER A 175 3.68 15.14 8.60
N GLU A 176 2.75 14.54 9.38
CA GLU A 176 3.07 13.36 10.18
C GLU A 176 3.58 12.20 9.32
N THR A 177 3.00 12.03 8.12
CA THR A 177 3.42 10.98 7.19
C THR A 177 4.84 11.20 6.71
N LEU A 178 5.17 12.42 6.31
CA LEU A 178 6.49 12.78 5.79
C LEU A 178 7.58 12.64 6.86
N TYR A 179 7.32 13.14 8.07
CA TYR A 179 8.36 13.23 9.11
C TYR A 179 8.44 12.01 10.04
N ILE A 180 7.42 11.17 10.09
CA ILE A 180 7.38 10.01 10.99
C ILE A 180 7.27 8.70 10.23
N TYR A 181 6.23 8.54 9.39
CA TYR A 181 5.91 7.24 8.80
C TYR A 181 6.80 6.87 7.61
N ALA A 182 7.18 7.82 6.76
CA ALA A 182 8.08 7.56 5.64
C ALA A 182 9.49 7.17 6.12
N PRO A 183 10.14 7.88 7.07
CA PRO A 183 11.38 7.42 7.68
C PRO A 183 11.27 6.06 8.38
N LEU A 184 10.13 5.76 8.99
CA LEU A 184 9.88 4.49 9.64
C LEU A 184 9.78 3.35 8.61
N ALA A 185 9.05 3.57 7.51
CA ALA A 185 8.95 2.63 6.39
C ALA A 185 10.35 2.34 5.80
N HIS A 186 11.21 3.36 5.68
CA HIS A 186 12.61 3.19 5.29
C HIS A 186 13.38 2.27 6.25
N LYS A 187 13.27 2.49 7.56
CA LYS A 187 13.99 1.70 8.58
C LYS A 187 13.60 0.23 8.60
N VAL A 188 12.33 -0.09 8.29
CA VAL A 188 11.86 -1.48 8.19
C VAL A 188 12.01 -2.08 6.79
N GLY A 189 12.67 -1.37 5.85
CA GLY A 189 12.98 -1.86 4.51
C GLY A 189 11.83 -1.78 3.51
N LEU A 190 10.73 -1.07 3.82
CA LEU A 190 9.57 -0.92 2.94
C LEU A 190 9.74 0.26 1.97
N TYR A 191 10.77 0.21 1.11
CA TYR A 191 11.17 1.32 0.25
C TYR A 191 10.07 1.79 -0.71
N ASN A 192 9.32 0.86 -1.32
CA ASN A 192 8.23 1.22 -2.23
C ASN A 192 7.11 1.97 -1.50
N ILE A 193 6.78 1.55 -0.27
CA ILE A 193 5.77 2.21 0.56
C ILE A 193 6.28 3.55 1.05
N LYS A 194 7.56 3.64 1.44
CA LYS A 194 8.22 4.90 1.81
C LYS A 194 8.05 5.93 0.69
N THR A 195 8.40 5.57 -0.54
CA THR A 195 8.30 6.47 -1.71
C THR A 195 6.84 6.88 -1.97
N GLU A 196 5.89 5.94 -1.91
CA GLU A 196 4.47 6.25 -2.10
C GLU A 196 3.94 7.19 -0.99
N LEU A 197 4.39 7.01 0.26
CA LEU A 197 4.04 7.90 1.37
C LEU A 197 4.61 9.31 1.19
N GLU A 198 5.86 9.43 0.73
CA GLU A 198 6.49 10.72 0.46
C GLU A 198 5.81 11.46 -0.70
N ASP A 199 5.52 10.76 -1.80
CA ASP A 199 4.82 11.33 -2.96
C ASP A 199 3.43 11.84 -2.56
N LEU A 200 2.67 11.04 -1.82
CA LEU A 200 1.35 11.43 -1.33
C LEU A 200 1.43 12.58 -0.32
N ALA A 201 2.43 12.59 0.56
CA ALA A 201 2.60 13.66 1.54
C ALA A 201 2.97 14.99 0.86
N LEU A 202 3.91 14.98 -0.09
CA LEU A 202 4.34 16.17 -0.83
C LEU A 202 3.18 16.86 -1.55
N LYS A 203 2.24 16.10 -2.09
CA LYS A 203 1.03 16.62 -2.74
C LYS A 203 0.22 17.56 -1.84
N TYR A 204 0.21 17.32 -0.53
CA TYR A 204 -0.58 18.07 0.44
C TYR A 204 0.24 19.07 1.25
N THR A 205 1.54 18.82 1.47
CA THR A 205 2.43 19.72 2.20
C THR A 205 2.96 20.84 1.32
N GLU A 206 3.27 20.54 0.04
CA GLU A 206 3.86 21.49 -0.91
C GLU A 206 3.22 21.36 -2.31
N PRO A 207 1.94 21.70 -2.48
CA PRO A 207 1.18 21.45 -3.70
C PRO A 207 1.76 22.16 -4.92
N GLU A 208 2.36 23.35 -4.77
CA GLU A 208 2.98 24.10 -5.88
C GLU A 208 4.22 23.37 -6.40
N VAL A 209 5.08 22.91 -5.48
CA VAL A 209 6.28 22.11 -5.82
C VAL A 209 5.87 20.82 -6.48
N TYR A 210 4.90 20.09 -5.90
CA TYR A 210 4.38 18.85 -6.47
C TYR A 210 3.88 19.03 -7.91
N ASN A 211 3.05 20.06 -8.17
CA ASN A 211 2.53 20.35 -9.49
C ASN A 211 3.64 20.74 -10.49
N SER A 212 4.63 21.54 -10.06
CA SER A 212 5.79 21.89 -10.90
C SER A 212 6.58 20.64 -11.32
N ILE A 213 6.79 19.70 -10.41
CA ILE A 213 7.46 18.43 -10.69
C ILE A 213 6.64 17.59 -11.68
N LEU A 214 5.31 17.48 -11.46
CA LEU A 214 4.44 16.76 -12.38
C LEU A 214 4.45 17.30 -13.80
N LEU A 215 4.49 18.63 -13.97
CA LEU A 215 4.59 19.26 -15.28
C LEU A 215 5.91 18.87 -15.98
N LYS A 216 7.02 19.02 -15.28
CA LYS A 216 8.35 18.63 -15.82
C LYS A 216 8.44 17.15 -16.17
N MET A 217 7.81 16.30 -15.36
CA MET A 217 7.76 14.85 -15.65
C MET A 217 6.94 14.56 -16.90
N LYS A 218 5.82 15.25 -17.13
CA LYS A 218 5.01 15.09 -18.35
C LYS A 218 5.78 15.52 -19.59
N GLU A 219 6.41 16.69 -19.55
CA GLU A 219 7.24 17.19 -20.64
C GLU A 219 8.38 16.20 -20.97
N SER A 220 9.13 15.77 -19.97
CA SER A 220 10.17 14.75 -20.13
C SER A 220 9.65 13.42 -20.66
N HIS A 221 8.43 13.02 -20.27
CA HIS A 221 7.82 11.78 -20.73
C HIS A 221 7.42 11.83 -22.20
N GLU A 222 6.91 12.97 -22.66
CA GLU A 222 6.59 13.19 -24.08
C GLU A 222 7.85 13.15 -24.95
N GLU A 223 8.92 13.82 -24.53
CA GLU A 223 10.22 13.77 -25.22
C GLU A 223 10.79 12.35 -25.27
N GLN A 224 10.73 11.62 -24.15
CA GLN A 224 11.18 10.23 -24.07
C GLN A 224 10.37 9.31 -24.97
N ASN A 225 9.05 9.45 -25.02
CA ASN A 225 8.19 8.66 -25.90
C ASN A 225 8.50 8.90 -27.36
N GLN A 226 8.69 10.15 -27.79
CA GLN A 226 9.09 10.48 -29.15
C GLN A 226 10.46 9.86 -29.53
N TYR A 227 11.39 9.83 -28.57
CA TYR A 227 12.69 9.20 -28.76
C TYR A 227 12.58 7.66 -28.86
N ILE A 228 11.76 7.04 -28.01
CA ILE A 228 11.47 5.61 -28.04
C ILE A 228 10.82 5.21 -29.36
N GLU A 229 9.85 5.99 -29.84
CA GLU A 229 9.20 5.75 -31.15
C GLU A 229 10.20 5.79 -32.30
N LYS A 230 11.04 6.83 -32.37
CA LYS A 230 12.08 6.95 -33.40
C LYS A 230 13.03 5.75 -33.39
N ILE A 231 13.54 5.34 -32.25
CA ILE A 231 14.42 4.18 -32.14
C ILE A 231 13.68 2.89 -32.51
N SER A 232 12.43 2.74 -32.07
CA SER A 232 11.61 1.58 -32.40
C SER A 232 11.37 1.44 -33.89
N GLU A 233 11.12 2.54 -34.59
CA GLU A 233 10.99 2.57 -36.06
C GLU A 233 12.28 2.14 -36.77
N ILE A 234 13.44 2.65 -36.34
CA ILE A 234 14.75 2.29 -36.89
C ILE A 234 15.01 0.79 -36.69
N LEU A 235 14.79 0.28 -35.49
CA LEU A 235 14.97 -1.15 -35.16
C LEU A 235 14.00 -2.04 -35.92
N ASN A 236 12.72 -1.65 -35.97
CA ASN A 236 11.70 -2.39 -36.71
C ASN A 236 12.08 -2.50 -38.20
N THR A 237 12.55 -1.42 -38.78
CA THR A 237 12.96 -1.37 -40.18
C THR A 237 14.16 -2.29 -40.43
N ALA A 238 15.16 -2.28 -39.54
CA ALA A 238 16.34 -3.12 -39.65
C ALA A 238 16.00 -4.62 -39.47
N LEU A 239 15.19 -4.96 -38.46
CA LEU A 239 14.81 -6.34 -38.19
C LEU A 239 13.90 -6.96 -39.27
N LEU A 240 13.00 -6.14 -39.86
CA LEU A 240 12.17 -6.56 -40.98
C LEU A 240 13.01 -6.87 -42.25
N LYS A 241 14.08 -6.11 -42.50
CA LYS A 241 15.01 -6.39 -43.61
C LYS A 241 15.66 -7.77 -43.47
N GLU A 242 15.99 -8.15 -42.23
CA GLU A 242 16.62 -9.44 -41.93
C GLU A 242 15.59 -10.57 -41.73
N LYS A 243 14.28 -10.33 -41.95
CA LYS A 243 13.17 -11.28 -41.79
C LYS A 243 13.09 -11.92 -40.40
N ILE A 244 13.57 -11.23 -39.37
CA ILE A 244 13.55 -11.73 -37.97
C ILE A 244 12.17 -11.48 -37.37
N LYS A 245 11.53 -12.55 -36.85
CA LYS A 245 10.31 -12.41 -36.04
C LYS A 245 10.68 -11.96 -34.63
N TYR A 246 10.16 -10.84 -34.16
CA TYR A 246 10.46 -10.28 -32.85
C TYR A 246 9.21 -9.67 -32.21
N THR A 247 9.26 -9.53 -30.90
CA THR A 247 8.31 -8.71 -30.15
C THR A 247 9.12 -7.67 -29.36
N SER A 248 8.91 -6.40 -29.63
CA SER A 248 9.56 -5.32 -28.88
C SER A 248 8.65 -4.83 -27.74
N LYS A 249 9.21 -4.68 -26.56
CA LYS A 249 8.57 -3.96 -25.45
C LYS A 249 9.50 -2.84 -25.01
N ALA A 250 9.06 -1.61 -25.13
CA ALA A 250 9.70 -0.47 -24.51
C ALA A 250 8.96 -0.17 -23.19
N GLY A 251 9.69 -0.09 -22.09
CA GLY A 251 9.12 0.21 -20.79
C GLY A 251 10.05 1.08 -19.97
N GLN A 252 9.49 2.03 -19.25
CA GLN A 252 10.21 2.76 -18.21
C GLN A 252 10.31 1.86 -16.98
N ASN A 253 11.47 1.84 -16.34
CA ASN A 253 11.65 1.09 -15.10
C ASN A 253 10.93 1.82 -13.94
N PRO A 254 9.83 1.29 -13.38
CA PRO A 254 9.08 1.97 -12.32
C PRO A 254 9.79 1.97 -10.96
N SER A 255 11.01 1.42 -10.88
CA SER A 255 11.69 1.09 -9.62
C SER A 255 12.56 2.22 -9.05
N PHE A 256 12.60 3.41 -9.65
CA PHE A 256 13.39 4.51 -9.10
C PHE A 256 12.54 5.40 -8.19
N PRO A 257 13.04 5.73 -6.97
CA PRO A 257 12.43 6.72 -6.09
C PRO A 257 12.27 8.07 -6.78
N PHE A 258 11.27 8.83 -6.37
CA PHE A 258 10.93 10.13 -6.96
C PHE A 258 12.11 11.12 -6.97
N GLU A 259 12.91 11.19 -5.89
CA GLU A 259 14.11 12.03 -5.79
C GLU A 259 15.22 11.64 -6.79
N GLU A 260 15.39 10.34 -7.05
CA GLU A 260 16.36 9.86 -8.05
C GLU A 260 15.90 10.13 -9.47
N LYS A 261 14.57 10.16 -9.73
CA LYS A 261 14.01 10.54 -11.04
C LYS A 261 14.26 12.01 -11.39
N CYS A 262 14.32 12.88 -10.40
CA CYS A 262 14.62 14.30 -10.59
C CYS A 262 16.11 14.61 -10.78
N ASN A 263 17.01 13.79 -10.22
CA ASN A 263 18.47 13.96 -10.28
C ASN A 263 19.16 13.04 -11.31
N ALA A 264 18.48 12.04 -11.82
CA ALA A 264 19.08 11.16 -12.81
C ALA A 264 19.19 11.86 -14.15
N LYS A 265 20.41 12.22 -14.56
CA LYS A 265 20.81 12.15 -15.96
C LYS A 265 20.25 10.83 -16.47
N VAL A 266 19.29 10.94 -17.40
CA VAL A 266 18.56 9.82 -17.99
C VAL A 266 19.51 8.70 -18.38
N PHE A 267 19.71 7.72 -17.51
CA PHE A 267 20.23 6.42 -17.89
C PHE A 267 19.04 5.63 -18.42
N LEU A 268 18.84 5.80 -19.73
CA LEU A 268 17.89 5.00 -20.50
C LEU A 268 18.41 3.56 -20.53
N LEU A 269 18.10 2.76 -19.52
CA LEU A 269 18.21 1.31 -19.60
C LEU A 269 16.99 0.82 -20.40
N MET A 270 17.06 1.00 -21.73
CA MET A 270 16.22 0.24 -22.63
C MET A 270 16.60 -1.24 -22.50
N LYS A 271 15.86 -1.99 -21.72
CA LYS A 271 15.85 -3.45 -21.85
C LYS A 271 15.01 -3.79 -23.06
N PHE A 272 15.64 -3.84 -24.24
CA PHE A 272 15.07 -4.56 -25.36
C PHE A 272 15.17 -6.04 -25.06
N THR A 273 14.06 -6.67 -24.71
CA THR A 273 13.98 -8.11 -24.68
C THR A 273 13.61 -8.56 -26.08
N ILE A 274 14.60 -8.90 -26.89
CA ILE A 274 14.40 -9.54 -28.19
C ILE A 274 14.15 -11.03 -27.88
N ASN A 275 12.91 -11.47 -27.97
CA ASN A 275 12.59 -12.91 -27.96
C ASN A 275 12.89 -13.46 -29.35
N LEU A 276 14.10 -13.95 -29.55
CA LEU A 276 14.45 -14.77 -30.70
C LEU A 276 13.83 -16.17 -30.53
N PRO A 277 13.22 -16.74 -31.57
CA PRO A 277 12.76 -18.13 -31.50
C PRO A 277 13.96 -19.05 -31.19
N SER A 278 13.76 -20.02 -30.30
CA SER A 278 14.78 -20.97 -29.82
C SER A 278 15.43 -21.81 -30.93
N GLU A 279 14.90 -21.79 -32.13
CA GLU A 279 15.39 -22.54 -33.29
C GLU A 279 16.68 -21.94 -33.91
N LEU A 280 17.11 -20.74 -33.53
CA LEU A 280 18.35 -20.15 -34.05
C LEU A 280 19.63 -20.53 -33.28
N PHE A 281 19.51 -21.34 -32.24
CA PHE A 281 20.64 -21.78 -31.42
C PHE A 281 20.99 -23.27 -31.60
N THR A 282 20.38 -23.97 -32.58
CA THR A 282 20.75 -25.33 -32.94
C THR A 282 21.43 -25.32 -34.29
N SER A 283 22.70 -24.99 -34.36
CA SER A 283 23.60 -25.40 -35.39
C SER A 283 24.76 -26.19 -34.77
N PRO A 284 24.95 -27.46 -35.08
CA PRO A 284 26.12 -28.18 -34.65
C PRO A 284 27.31 -27.79 -35.52
N VAL A 285 28.43 -27.52 -34.90
CA VAL A 285 29.77 -27.68 -35.50
C VAL A 285 30.37 -28.96 -34.90
#